data_be5c788c7d59b87e7f4a9fb303373784
#
_entry.id   be5c788c7d59b87e7f4a9fb303373784
#
_cell.length_a   1.000
_cell.length_b   1.000
_cell.length_c   1.000
_cell.angle_alpha   90.00
_cell.angle_beta   90.00
_cell.angle_gamma   90.00
#
_symmetry.space_group_name_H-M   'P 1'
#
loop_
_entity.id
_entity.type
_entity.pdbx_description
1 polymer ?
#
loop_
_entity_poly.entity_id
_entity_poly.type
_entity_poly.pdbx_seq_one_letter_code
_entity_poly.pdbx_strand_id
1 'polypeptide(L)'
;GNASILRGGSEAFFSNQVLAKCIQIALDKAGLSNHCVQVLQTTDRSAIDCLITLHEFIDVVIPRGGRGLVERISKHTQIPVIKHLDGNCHTFIDKSADLTMAKNICVNAKTSRYGTCNTMETLLIHANIASEFLHPILMAIKDADPAMSFRVCNNGYAHLTDDLTKLNITLATEHDWYEEYLAPILAVKIVDDVNHAISHIIHYGIHHTDVIITNDYTNSQKFLKEVDSSSVM
;
A
#
# COMPACT_ATOMS: atom_id res chain seq x y z
N GLY A 1 -11.07 -10.83 24.22
CA GLY A 1 -12.36 -11.20 24.36
C GLY A 1 -13.42 -10.68 23.39
N ASN A 2 -13.10 -10.38 22.10
CA ASN A 2 -14.11 -9.97 21.13
C ASN A 2 -14.69 -11.18 20.39
N ALA A 3 -16.00 -11.13 20.07
CA ALA A 3 -16.60 -12.03 19.10
C ALA A 3 -16.44 -11.47 17.68
N SER A 4 -16.45 -12.33 16.68
CA SER A 4 -16.34 -11.93 15.29
C SER A 4 -17.36 -12.62 14.39
N ILE A 5 -17.93 -11.86 13.46
CA ILE A 5 -18.79 -12.37 12.39
C ILE A 5 -18.03 -12.19 11.07
N LEU A 6 -17.76 -13.26 10.36
CA LEU A 6 -16.96 -13.29 9.14
C LEU A 6 -17.85 -13.59 7.92
N ARG A 7 -17.60 -12.87 6.83
CA ARG A 7 -18.20 -13.15 5.52
C ARG A 7 -17.08 -13.25 4.49
N GLY A 8 -16.89 -14.40 3.90
CA GLY A 8 -15.91 -14.62 2.84
C GLY A 8 -16.42 -14.27 1.45
N GLY A 9 -15.50 -14.15 0.48
CA GLY A 9 -15.84 -14.03 -0.93
C GLY A 9 -16.52 -15.31 -1.48
N SER A 10 -17.28 -15.16 -2.54
CA SER A 10 -18.00 -16.29 -3.18
C SER A 10 -17.03 -17.30 -3.80
N GLU A 11 -15.88 -16.84 -4.27
CA GLU A 11 -14.82 -17.66 -4.87
C GLU A 11 -14.19 -18.66 -3.91
N ALA A 12 -14.16 -18.32 -2.62
CA ALA A 12 -13.56 -19.14 -1.56
C ALA A 12 -14.60 -19.77 -0.61
N PHE A 13 -15.88 -19.79 -0.99
CA PHE A 13 -16.97 -20.19 -0.09
C PHE A 13 -16.74 -21.55 0.57
N PHE A 14 -16.45 -22.60 -0.22
CA PHE A 14 -16.26 -23.95 0.33
C PHE A 14 -15.05 -24.06 1.23
N SER A 15 -13.93 -23.40 0.88
CA SER A 15 -12.73 -23.35 1.73
C SER A 15 -13.04 -22.66 3.06
N ASN A 16 -13.77 -21.53 3.02
CA ASN A 16 -14.17 -20.81 4.23
C ASN A 16 -15.08 -21.65 5.13
N GLN A 17 -15.98 -22.46 4.57
CA GLN A 17 -16.84 -23.35 5.36
C GLN A 17 -16.05 -24.48 6.04
N VAL A 18 -15.03 -25.02 5.38
CA VAL A 18 -14.13 -26.01 5.99
C VAL A 18 -13.32 -25.39 7.15
N LEU A 19 -12.76 -24.19 6.93
CA LEU A 19 -12.04 -23.47 7.97
C LEU A 19 -12.94 -23.13 9.15
N ALA A 20 -14.19 -22.73 8.89
CA ALA A 20 -15.19 -22.46 9.93
C ALA A 20 -15.43 -23.71 10.81
N LYS A 21 -15.55 -24.89 10.22
CA LYS A 21 -15.69 -26.16 10.98
C LYS A 21 -14.47 -26.43 11.84
N CYS A 22 -13.26 -26.22 11.32
CA CYS A 22 -12.03 -26.37 12.10
C CYS A 22 -11.99 -25.43 13.31
N ILE A 23 -12.42 -24.18 13.12
CA ILE A 23 -12.50 -23.18 14.19
C ILE A 23 -13.51 -23.62 15.25
N GLN A 24 -14.71 -24.08 14.85
CA GLN A 24 -15.73 -24.56 15.79
C GLN A 24 -15.21 -25.74 16.65
N ILE A 25 -14.54 -26.73 16.02
CA ILE A 25 -13.94 -27.86 16.75
C ILE A 25 -12.86 -27.36 17.73
N ALA A 26 -12.09 -26.35 17.37
CA ALA A 26 -11.07 -25.79 18.24
C ALA A 26 -11.68 -25.05 19.43
N LEU A 27 -12.75 -24.27 19.22
CA LEU A 27 -13.50 -23.58 20.28
C LEU A 27 -14.08 -24.59 21.28
N ASP A 28 -14.74 -25.64 20.80
CA ASP A 28 -15.29 -26.70 21.65
C ASP A 28 -14.19 -27.36 22.51
N LYS A 29 -13.04 -27.72 21.90
CA LYS A 29 -11.90 -28.30 22.64
C LYS A 29 -11.31 -27.35 23.68
N ALA A 30 -11.37 -26.05 23.43
CA ALA A 30 -10.87 -25.02 24.35
C ALA A 30 -11.91 -24.63 25.43
N GLY A 31 -13.12 -25.19 25.40
CA GLY A 31 -14.21 -24.84 26.31
C GLY A 31 -14.76 -23.42 26.08
N LEU A 32 -14.60 -22.89 24.86
CA LEU A 32 -15.10 -21.58 24.46
C LEU A 32 -16.42 -21.70 23.71
N SER A 33 -17.24 -20.64 23.78
CA SER A 33 -18.51 -20.59 23.05
C SER A 33 -18.29 -20.59 21.53
N ASN A 34 -19.08 -21.35 20.81
CA ASN A 34 -19.12 -21.36 19.36
C ASN A 34 -19.56 -20.02 18.74
N HIS A 35 -20.16 -19.13 19.55
CA HIS A 35 -20.50 -17.78 19.14
C HIS A 35 -19.32 -16.82 19.10
N CYS A 36 -18.14 -17.20 19.62
CA CYS A 36 -16.95 -16.34 19.56
C CYS A 36 -16.50 -16.05 18.14
N VAL A 37 -16.66 -17.02 17.22
CA VAL A 37 -16.34 -16.84 15.78
C VAL A 37 -17.46 -17.44 14.94
N GLN A 38 -18.14 -16.62 14.19
CA GLN A 38 -19.25 -17.01 13.33
C GLN A 38 -18.88 -16.73 11.87
N VAL A 39 -19.19 -17.66 10.98
CA VAL A 39 -18.95 -17.51 9.53
C VAL A 39 -20.29 -17.63 8.81
N LEU A 40 -20.66 -16.63 8.03
CA LEU A 40 -21.90 -16.65 7.27
C LEU A 40 -21.89 -17.78 6.24
N GLN A 41 -22.99 -18.54 6.20
CA GLN A 41 -23.20 -19.66 5.29
C GLN A 41 -23.94 -19.25 4.02
N THR A 42 -23.69 -18.02 3.54
CA THR A 42 -24.32 -17.51 2.32
C THR A 42 -23.33 -16.69 1.51
N THR A 43 -23.48 -16.76 0.19
CA THR A 43 -22.78 -15.90 -0.76
C THR A 43 -23.59 -14.67 -1.14
N ASP A 44 -24.85 -14.58 -0.68
CA ASP A 44 -25.72 -13.45 -0.99
C ASP A 44 -25.17 -12.14 -0.44
N ARG A 45 -25.14 -11.13 -1.29
CA ARG A 45 -24.66 -9.79 -0.92
C ARG A 45 -25.64 -9.04 -0.02
N SER A 46 -26.95 -9.40 -0.05
CA SER A 46 -27.95 -8.82 0.84
C SER A 46 -27.67 -9.07 2.32
N ALA A 47 -26.94 -10.15 2.64
CA ALA A 47 -26.49 -10.42 4.00
C ALA A 47 -25.54 -9.33 4.53
N ILE A 48 -24.71 -8.72 3.67
CA ILE A 48 -23.84 -7.59 4.06
C ILE A 48 -24.71 -6.38 4.38
N ASP A 49 -25.70 -6.09 3.52
CA ASP A 49 -26.58 -4.94 3.72
C ASP A 49 -27.36 -5.06 5.04
N CYS A 50 -27.77 -6.27 5.42
CA CYS A 50 -28.37 -6.53 6.71
C CYS A 50 -27.37 -6.32 7.86
N LEU A 51 -26.16 -6.90 7.79
CA LEU A 51 -25.16 -6.80 8.86
C LEU A 51 -24.79 -5.35 9.15
N ILE A 52 -24.56 -4.52 8.14
CA ILE A 52 -24.14 -3.14 8.32
C ILE A 52 -25.19 -2.21 8.93
N THR A 53 -26.42 -2.69 9.09
CA THR A 53 -27.51 -1.98 9.79
C THR A 53 -27.63 -2.36 11.28
N LEU A 54 -26.98 -3.44 11.71
CA LEU A 54 -27.09 -3.99 13.07
C LEU A 54 -26.17 -3.27 14.07
N HIS A 55 -26.27 -1.94 14.13
CA HIS A 55 -25.42 -1.10 15.00
C HIS A 55 -25.63 -1.34 16.51
N GLU A 56 -26.73 -1.98 16.92
CA GLU A 56 -26.95 -2.39 18.31
C GLU A 56 -26.15 -3.64 18.71
N PHE A 57 -25.68 -4.43 17.74
CA PHE A 57 -25.01 -5.71 17.96
C PHE A 57 -23.57 -5.75 17.45
N ILE A 58 -23.18 -4.82 16.58
CA ILE A 58 -21.86 -4.79 15.93
C ILE A 58 -21.19 -3.46 16.25
N ASP A 59 -20.06 -3.54 16.95
CA ASP A 59 -19.29 -2.36 17.38
C ASP A 59 -18.41 -1.77 16.27
N VAL A 60 -17.91 -2.62 15.37
CA VAL A 60 -16.99 -2.19 14.30
C VAL A 60 -17.08 -3.09 13.09
N VAL A 61 -16.96 -2.51 11.90
CA VAL A 61 -16.85 -3.22 10.62
C VAL A 61 -15.45 -3.03 10.05
N ILE A 62 -14.81 -4.13 9.65
CA ILE A 62 -13.51 -4.14 8.97
C ILE A 62 -13.71 -4.73 7.58
N PRO A 63 -14.01 -3.91 6.57
CA PRO A 63 -14.23 -4.41 5.22
C PRO A 63 -12.91 -4.86 4.59
N ARG A 64 -12.94 -6.04 3.98
CA ARG A 64 -11.84 -6.60 3.18
C ARG A 64 -12.37 -6.94 1.80
N GLY A 65 -11.83 -6.32 0.77
CA GLY A 65 -12.28 -6.50 -0.62
C GLY A 65 -11.98 -5.29 -1.48
N GLY A 66 -12.48 -5.27 -2.70
CA GLY A 66 -12.25 -4.16 -3.63
C GLY A 66 -12.93 -2.84 -3.20
N ARG A 67 -12.43 -1.74 -3.73
CA ARG A 67 -12.86 -0.36 -3.43
C ARG A 67 -14.37 -0.16 -3.39
N GLY A 68 -15.11 -0.72 -4.39
CA GLY A 68 -16.57 -0.58 -4.45
C GLY A 68 -17.31 -1.17 -3.25
N LEU A 69 -16.81 -2.28 -2.66
CA LEU A 69 -17.38 -2.86 -1.45
C LEU A 69 -17.13 -1.95 -0.24
N VAL A 70 -15.90 -1.48 -0.08
CA VAL A 70 -15.51 -0.60 1.03
C VAL A 70 -16.28 0.70 1.01
N GLU A 71 -16.41 1.33 -0.16
CA GLU A 71 -17.20 2.55 -0.35
C GLU A 71 -18.68 2.33 -0.05
N ARG A 72 -19.26 1.22 -0.54
CA ARG A 72 -20.66 0.87 -0.27
C ARG A 72 -20.92 0.73 1.22
N ILE A 73 -20.09 -0.03 1.93
CA ILE A 73 -20.22 -0.21 3.38
C ILE A 73 -20.11 1.15 4.09
N SER A 74 -19.07 1.93 3.78
CA SER A 74 -18.83 3.24 4.41
C SER A 74 -19.97 4.24 4.21
N LYS A 75 -20.69 4.16 3.09
CA LYS A 75 -21.81 5.06 2.78
C LYS A 75 -23.13 4.65 3.45
N HIS A 76 -23.31 3.37 3.74
CA HIS A 76 -24.63 2.84 4.15
C HIS A 76 -24.67 2.34 5.61
N THR A 77 -23.56 2.35 6.33
CA THR A 77 -23.53 1.92 7.73
C THR A 77 -23.47 3.10 8.71
N GLN A 78 -24.04 2.90 9.89
CA GLN A 78 -23.84 3.77 11.06
C GLN A 78 -22.80 3.20 12.03
N ILE A 79 -22.30 1.99 11.76
CA ILE A 79 -21.28 1.32 12.58
C ILE A 79 -19.91 1.91 12.22
N PRO A 80 -19.03 2.17 13.18
CA PRO A 80 -17.65 2.57 12.91
C PRO A 80 -16.96 1.61 11.92
N VAL A 81 -16.30 2.15 10.89
CA VAL A 81 -15.63 1.36 9.85
C VAL A 81 -14.13 1.60 9.90
N ILE A 82 -13.36 0.54 10.13
CA ILE A 82 -11.92 0.55 9.93
C ILE A 82 -11.66 0.14 8.49
N LYS A 83 -11.55 1.12 7.62
CA LYS A 83 -11.38 0.91 6.18
C LYS A 83 -9.98 1.21 5.71
N HIS A 84 -9.58 0.50 4.68
CA HIS A 84 -8.43 0.80 3.84
C HIS A 84 -8.93 0.79 2.39
N LEU A 85 -8.59 1.82 1.62
CA LEU A 85 -9.06 1.94 0.24
C LEU A 85 -7.96 1.56 -0.75
N ASP A 86 -6.85 2.27 -0.74
CA ASP A 86 -5.77 2.15 -1.71
C ASP A 86 -4.41 2.29 -0.99
N GLY A 87 -3.30 1.87 -1.62
CA GLY A 87 -1.94 1.88 -1.08
C GLY A 87 -0.96 2.67 -1.95
N ASN A 88 -1.15 3.99 -2.18
CA ASN A 88 -0.12 4.79 -2.85
C ASN A 88 1.03 5.10 -1.86
N CYS A 89 2.00 4.18 -1.78
CA CYS A 89 3.09 4.23 -0.83
C CYS A 89 4.35 4.85 -1.44
N HIS A 90 5.04 5.68 -0.65
CA HIS A 90 6.23 6.40 -1.10
C HIS A 90 7.48 5.92 -0.38
N THR A 91 8.59 5.91 -1.12
CA THR A 91 9.93 5.77 -0.53
C THR A 91 10.77 6.97 -0.95
N PHE A 92 11.24 7.74 0.03
CA PHE A 92 12.14 8.87 -0.20
C PHE A 92 13.59 8.50 0.11
N ILE A 93 14.48 8.71 -0.87
CA ILE A 93 15.92 8.53 -0.72
C ILE A 93 16.56 9.90 -0.51
N ASP A 94 16.97 10.15 0.72
CA ASP A 94 17.67 11.39 1.11
C ASP A 94 19.11 11.40 0.63
N LYS A 95 19.69 12.59 0.52
CA LYS A 95 21.11 12.79 0.09
C LYS A 95 22.13 12.06 0.93
N SER A 96 21.81 11.77 2.19
CA SER A 96 22.72 11.09 3.14
C SER A 96 22.51 9.57 3.19
N ALA A 97 21.62 9.01 2.33
CA ALA A 97 21.31 7.58 2.32
C ALA A 97 22.52 6.71 1.98
N ASP A 98 22.61 5.53 2.58
CA ASP A 98 23.42 4.45 2.03
C ASP A 98 22.75 3.94 0.74
N LEU A 99 23.39 4.22 -0.39
CA LEU A 99 22.81 3.93 -1.71
C LEU A 99 22.70 2.42 -2.01
N THR A 100 23.55 1.60 -1.38
CA THR A 100 23.48 0.13 -1.52
C THR A 100 22.26 -0.40 -0.75
N MET A 101 22.08 0.04 0.47
CA MET A 101 20.89 -0.29 1.28
C MET A 101 19.63 0.23 0.60
N ALA A 102 19.62 1.49 0.14
CA ALA A 102 18.50 2.10 -0.55
C ALA A 102 18.07 1.29 -1.80
N LYS A 103 19.05 0.86 -2.60
CA LYS A 103 18.79 0.00 -3.77
C LYS A 103 18.09 -1.30 -3.37
N ASN A 104 18.59 -2.01 -2.37
CA ASN A 104 18.02 -3.29 -1.93
C ASN A 104 16.60 -3.11 -1.39
N ILE A 105 16.35 -2.06 -0.61
CA ILE A 105 15.02 -1.73 -0.09
C ILE A 105 14.05 -1.41 -1.23
N CYS A 106 14.43 -0.53 -2.16
CA CYS A 106 13.54 -0.14 -3.27
C CYS A 106 13.20 -1.30 -4.20
N VAL A 107 14.20 -2.13 -4.55
CA VAL A 107 13.96 -3.35 -5.36
C VAL A 107 12.95 -4.25 -4.64
N ASN A 108 13.17 -4.55 -3.36
CA ASN A 108 12.25 -5.39 -2.58
C ASN A 108 10.87 -4.75 -2.45
N ALA A 109 10.78 -3.47 -2.08
CA ALA A 109 9.54 -2.77 -1.84
C ALA A 109 8.63 -2.69 -3.08
N LYS A 110 9.21 -2.69 -4.30
CA LYS A 110 8.43 -2.68 -5.54
C LYS A 110 8.17 -4.08 -6.10
N THR A 111 9.18 -4.97 -6.13
CA THR A 111 9.09 -6.19 -6.94
C THR A 111 8.66 -7.44 -6.18
N SER A 112 8.59 -7.42 -4.84
CA SER A 112 8.17 -8.58 -4.06
C SER A 112 6.74 -9.00 -4.36
N ARG A 113 5.80 -8.07 -4.45
CA ARG A 113 4.39 -8.35 -4.75
C ARG A 113 3.62 -7.08 -5.07
N TYR A 114 3.20 -6.91 -6.32
CA TYR A 114 2.50 -5.69 -6.79
C TYR A 114 1.13 -5.45 -6.15
N GLY A 115 0.38 -6.48 -5.83
CA GLY A 115 -0.98 -6.38 -5.32
C GLY A 115 -1.09 -6.20 -3.80
N THR A 116 -0.03 -5.80 -3.11
CA THR A 116 -0.09 -5.50 -1.67
C THR A 116 -0.17 -4.00 -1.42
N CYS A 117 -1.00 -3.63 -0.46
CA CYS A 117 -1.30 -2.23 -0.13
C CYS A 117 -0.09 -1.41 0.37
N ASN A 118 1.02 -2.05 0.73
CA ASN A 118 2.27 -1.39 1.13
C ASN A 118 3.37 -1.49 0.06
N THR A 119 3.03 -1.89 -1.16
CA THR A 119 3.97 -1.86 -2.29
C THR A 119 4.37 -0.42 -2.59
N MET A 120 5.64 -0.18 -2.85
CA MET A 120 6.11 1.14 -3.28
C MET A 120 5.51 1.48 -4.67
N GLU A 121 4.74 2.55 -4.74
CA GLU A 121 4.15 3.05 -5.99
C GLU A 121 4.85 4.32 -6.49
N THR A 122 5.44 5.09 -5.57
CA THR A 122 6.22 6.29 -5.89
C THR A 122 7.58 6.27 -5.21
N LEU A 123 8.63 6.46 -6.00
CA LEU A 123 10.01 6.65 -5.55
C LEU A 123 10.38 8.14 -5.65
N LEU A 124 10.74 8.74 -4.52
CA LEU A 124 11.23 10.10 -4.42
C LEU A 124 12.75 10.08 -4.22
N ILE A 125 13.50 10.82 -5.02
CA ILE A 125 14.98 10.86 -4.96
C ILE A 125 15.41 12.30 -4.74
N HIS A 126 16.28 12.53 -3.75
CA HIS A 126 16.86 13.85 -3.49
C HIS A 126 17.70 14.31 -4.68
N ALA A 127 17.53 15.57 -5.10
CA ALA A 127 18.17 16.14 -6.29
C ALA A 127 19.72 15.99 -6.28
N ASN A 128 20.36 16.11 -5.12
CA ASN A 128 21.82 16.03 -4.99
C ASN A 128 22.41 14.65 -5.33
N ILE A 129 21.63 13.59 -5.26
CA ILE A 129 22.07 12.23 -5.59
C ILE A 129 21.44 11.69 -6.88
N ALA A 130 20.54 12.46 -7.49
CA ALA A 130 19.78 12.02 -8.65
C ALA A 130 20.69 11.61 -9.85
N SER A 131 21.73 12.39 -10.14
CA SER A 131 22.67 12.10 -11.22
C SER A 131 23.45 10.79 -11.03
N GLU A 132 23.69 10.39 -9.78
CA GLU A 132 24.44 9.19 -9.43
C GLU A 132 23.52 7.98 -9.24
N PHE A 133 22.36 8.18 -8.64
CA PHE A 133 21.52 7.08 -8.15
C PHE A 133 20.35 6.71 -9.08
N LEU A 134 19.79 7.67 -9.84
CA LEU A 134 18.58 7.45 -10.62
C LEU A 134 18.73 6.30 -11.62
N HIS A 135 19.71 6.36 -12.50
CA HIS A 135 19.92 5.30 -13.51
C HIS A 135 20.23 3.93 -12.86
N PRO A 136 21.17 3.80 -11.90
CA PRO A 136 21.44 2.53 -11.22
C PRO A 136 20.25 1.89 -10.53
N ILE A 137 19.37 2.68 -9.90
CA ILE A 137 18.20 2.11 -9.24
C ILE A 137 17.14 1.62 -10.22
N LEU A 138 16.88 2.37 -11.30
CA LEU A 138 15.93 1.94 -12.31
C LEU A 138 16.40 0.65 -13.01
N MET A 139 17.69 0.55 -13.31
CA MET A 139 18.30 -0.68 -13.84
C MET A 139 18.12 -1.85 -12.87
N ALA A 140 18.41 -1.67 -11.58
CA ALA A 140 18.29 -2.75 -10.60
C ALA A 140 16.84 -3.26 -10.45
N ILE A 141 15.86 -2.35 -10.48
CA ILE A 141 14.44 -2.72 -10.45
C ILE A 141 14.03 -3.43 -11.74
N LYS A 142 14.52 -2.95 -12.89
CA LYS A 142 14.28 -3.57 -14.21
C LYS A 142 14.91 -4.95 -14.35
N ASP A 143 16.09 -5.16 -13.79
CA ASP A 143 16.78 -6.45 -13.76
C ASP A 143 16.03 -7.46 -12.88
N ALA A 144 15.40 -6.99 -11.78
CA ALA A 144 14.58 -7.83 -10.92
C ALA A 144 13.24 -8.21 -11.56
N ASP A 145 12.64 -7.33 -12.36
CA ASP A 145 11.46 -7.61 -13.17
C ASP A 145 11.57 -6.94 -14.57
N PRO A 146 11.83 -7.71 -15.62
CA PRO A 146 11.91 -7.19 -16.99
C PRO A 146 10.61 -6.55 -17.52
N ALA A 147 9.44 -6.80 -16.90
CA ALA A 147 8.19 -6.17 -17.28
C ALA A 147 8.06 -4.73 -16.75
N MET A 148 8.92 -4.32 -15.79
CA MET A 148 8.84 -3.01 -15.15
C MET A 148 8.88 -1.85 -16.16
N SER A 149 8.03 -0.87 -15.92
CA SER A 149 8.01 0.42 -16.63
C SER A 149 8.01 1.58 -15.62
N PHE A 150 8.52 2.72 -16.04
CA PHE A 150 8.71 3.86 -15.15
C PHE A 150 7.97 5.11 -15.68
N ARG A 151 7.36 5.86 -14.75
CA ARG A 151 6.77 7.17 -14.97
C ARG A 151 7.69 8.19 -14.30
N VAL A 152 8.48 8.90 -15.06
CA VAL A 152 9.56 9.74 -14.50
C VAL A 152 9.22 11.23 -14.69
N CYS A 153 9.43 12.05 -13.65
CA CYS A 153 9.23 13.49 -13.74
C CYS A 153 10.19 14.16 -14.75
N ASN A 154 9.86 15.37 -15.20
CA ASN A 154 10.66 16.13 -16.18
C ASN A 154 12.15 16.19 -15.82
N ASN A 155 12.48 16.52 -14.55
CA ASN A 155 13.87 16.64 -14.11
C ASN A 155 14.59 15.28 -14.18
N GLY A 156 13.93 14.19 -13.77
CA GLY A 156 14.50 12.83 -13.87
C GLY A 156 14.65 12.35 -15.31
N TYR A 157 13.66 12.65 -16.15
CA TYR A 157 13.68 12.28 -17.56
C TYR A 157 14.89 12.86 -18.31
N ALA A 158 15.27 14.11 -17.98
CA ALA A 158 16.43 14.77 -18.57
C ALA A 158 17.78 14.07 -18.25
N HIS A 159 17.86 13.33 -17.13
CA HIS A 159 19.05 12.55 -16.77
C HIS A 159 19.14 11.18 -17.45
N LEU A 160 18.10 10.73 -18.19
CA LEU A 160 17.96 9.36 -18.67
C LEU A 160 17.87 9.26 -20.20
N THR A 161 18.34 10.27 -20.93
CA THR A 161 18.12 10.44 -22.40
C THR A 161 18.55 9.24 -23.24
N ASP A 162 19.57 8.50 -22.85
CA ASP A 162 20.18 7.42 -23.66
C ASP A 162 19.53 6.04 -23.43
N ASP A 163 18.77 5.86 -22.34
CA ASP A 163 18.23 4.56 -21.92
C ASP A 163 16.69 4.47 -21.87
N LEU A 164 15.98 5.48 -22.38
CA LEU A 164 14.52 5.59 -22.25
C LEU A 164 13.77 4.36 -22.76
N THR A 165 14.13 3.87 -23.94
CA THR A 165 13.48 2.70 -24.54
C THR A 165 13.84 1.42 -23.81
N LYS A 166 15.10 1.25 -23.45
CA LYS A 166 15.61 0.06 -22.75
C LYS A 166 14.98 -0.11 -21.38
N LEU A 167 14.79 0.98 -20.65
CA LEU A 167 14.17 1.00 -19.33
C LEU A 167 12.64 1.10 -19.38
N ASN A 168 12.04 1.23 -20.54
CA ASN A 168 10.60 1.43 -20.68
C ASN A 168 10.08 2.65 -19.89
N ILE A 169 10.74 3.80 -20.13
CA ILE A 169 10.47 5.06 -19.43
C ILE A 169 9.51 5.93 -20.25
N THR A 170 8.53 6.49 -19.59
CA THR A 170 7.68 7.56 -20.10
C THR A 170 7.65 8.73 -19.13
N LEU A 171 7.33 9.92 -19.66
CA LEU A 171 7.17 11.10 -18.85
C LEU A 171 5.95 10.94 -17.94
N ALA A 172 6.11 11.23 -16.64
CA ALA A 172 5.02 11.22 -15.69
C ALA A 172 4.06 12.39 -15.94
N THR A 173 2.79 12.12 -15.78
CA THR A 173 1.71 13.10 -15.74
C THR A 173 1.29 13.35 -14.28
N GLU A 174 0.46 14.37 -14.05
CA GLU A 174 -0.06 14.65 -12.71
C GLU A 174 -0.85 13.46 -12.12
N HIS A 175 -1.53 12.69 -12.95
CA HIS A 175 -2.30 11.51 -12.55
C HIS A 175 -1.41 10.40 -11.97
N ASP A 176 -0.21 10.22 -12.50
CA ASP A 176 0.72 9.19 -12.05
C ASP A 176 1.13 9.32 -10.57
N TRP A 177 1.03 10.53 -9.99
CA TRP A 177 1.34 10.76 -8.58
C TRP A 177 0.24 10.29 -7.62
N TYR A 178 -1.00 10.13 -8.10
CA TYR A 178 -2.14 9.63 -7.32
C TYR A 178 -2.38 8.13 -7.49
N GLU A 179 -1.72 7.50 -8.48
CA GLU A 179 -2.08 6.16 -8.92
C GLU A 179 -1.47 5.07 -8.04
N GLU A 180 -2.30 4.12 -7.59
CA GLU A 180 -1.88 2.82 -7.11
C GLU A 180 -1.94 1.85 -8.29
N TYR A 181 -0.79 1.58 -8.92
CA TYR A 181 -0.74 0.80 -10.16
C TYR A 181 -1.09 -0.67 -9.98
N LEU A 182 -0.76 -1.26 -8.83
CA LEU A 182 -0.90 -2.71 -8.57
C LEU A 182 -0.28 -3.59 -9.68
N ALA A 183 0.73 -3.08 -10.34
CA ALA A 183 1.34 -3.58 -11.57
C ALA A 183 2.84 -3.28 -11.58
N PRO A 184 3.64 -3.84 -12.52
CA PRO A 184 5.04 -3.50 -12.70
C PRO A 184 5.23 -2.10 -13.30
N ILE A 185 4.69 -1.09 -12.62
CA ILE A 185 4.80 0.32 -12.96
C ILE A 185 5.23 1.08 -11.71
N LEU A 186 6.19 2.00 -11.83
CA LEU A 186 6.69 2.82 -10.73
C LEU A 186 6.76 4.28 -11.15
N ALA A 187 6.15 5.17 -10.36
CA ALA A 187 6.33 6.61 -10.49
C ALA A 187 7.66 7.03 -9.83
N VAL A 188 8.41 7.95 -10.46
CA VAL A 188 9.72 8.40 -9.96
C VAL A 188 9.83 9.91 -10.08
N LYS A 189 10.10 10.57 -8.96
CA LYS A 189 10.22 12.03 -8.89
C LYS A 189 11.50 12.46 -8.21
N ILE A 190 12.16 13.46 -8.78
CA ILE A 190 13.26 14.15 -8.12
C ILE A 190 12.68 15.28 -7.26
N VAL A 191 13.09 15.34 -6.01
CA VAL A 191 12.68 16.34 -5.02
C VAL A 191 13.89 17.07 -4.48
N ASP A 192 13.73 18.35 -4.12
CA ASP A 192 14.84 19.21 -3.72
C ASP A 192 15.40 18.87 -2.34
N ASP A 193 14.51 18.49 -1.42
CA ASP A 193 14.84 18.18 -0.02
C ASP A 193 13.73 17.35 0.66
N VAL A 194 13.91 17.10 1.96
CA VAL A 194 12.94 16.38 2.79
C VAL A 194 11.60 17.11 2.91
N ASN A 195 11.58 18.46 2.86
CA ASN A 195 10.31 19.21 2.93
C ASN A 195 9.50 19.03 1.66
N HIS A 196 10.16 19.04 0.50
CA HIS A 196 9.51 18.77 -0.79
C HIS A 196 8.98 17.32 -0.85
N ALA A 197 9.73 16.35 -0.32
CA ALA A 197 9.27 14.97 -0.21
C ALA A 197 8.02 14.86 0.69
N ILE A 198 8.04 15.44 1.87
CA ILE A 198 6.90 15.46 2.82
C ILE A 198 5.69 16.14 2.17
N SER A 199 5.86 17.30 1.53
CA SER A 199 4.78 18.01 0.85
C SER A 199 4.16 17.18 -0.27
N HIS A 200 4.98 16.45 -1.03
CA HIS A 200 4.51 15.52 -2.06
C HIS A 200 3.68 14.39 -1.47
N ILE A 201 4.17 13.74 -0.43
CA ILE A 201 3.48 12.64 0.26
C ILE A 201 2.14 13.11 0.84
N ILE A 202 2.11 14.25 1.50
CA ILE A 202 0.86 14.80 2.07
C ILE A 202 -0.15 15.14 0.97
N HIS A 203 0.30 15.60 -0.19
CA HIS A 203 -0.59 16.01 -1.28
C HIS A 203 -1.14 14.82 -2.08
N TYR A 204 -0.30 13.81 -2.37
CA TYR A 204 -0.66 12.70 -3.27
C TYR A 204 -0.88 11.38 -2.55
N GLY A 205 -0.33 11.22 -1.34
CA GLY A 205 -0.46 10.01 -0.54
C GLY A 205 -1.86 9.80 0.02
N ILE A 206 -2.12 8.60 0.45
CA ILE A 206 -3.38 8.18 1.05
C ILE A 206 -3.21 7.67 2.48
N HIS A 207 -2.14 8.12 3.15
CA HIS A 207 -1.85 7.86 4.56
C HIS A 207 -1.65 6.38 4.92
N HIS A 208 -1.04 5.59 4.03
CA HIS A 208 -0.81 4.16 4.28
C HIS A 208 0.59 3.88 4.83
N THR A 209 1.60 3.82 3.96
CA THR A 209 2.98 3.47 4.32
C THR A 209 3.96 4.36 3.56
N ASP A 210 4.74 5.14 4.29
CA ASP A 210 5.74 6.03 3.70
C ASP A 210 7.08 5.88 4.41
N VAL A 211 8.16 5.89 3.64
CA VAL A 211 9.51 5.53 4.09
C VAL A 211 10.51 6.62 3.72
N ILE A 212 11.42 6.93 4.62
CA ILE A 212 12.65 7.69 4.32
C ILE A 212 13.86 6.78 4.51
N ILE A 213 14.80 6.83 3.57
CA ILE A 213 16.12 6.20 3.72
C ILE A 213 17.15 7.31 3.86
N THR A 214 17.72 7.43 5.04
CA THR A 214 18.65 8.53 5.40
C THR A 214 19.56 8.13 6.53
N ASN A 215 20.77 8.72 6.56
CA ASN A 215 21.68 8.72 7.69
C ASN A 215 21.65 10.07 8.47
N ASP A 216 20.82 11.02 8.03
CA ASP A 216 20.62 12.30 8.71
C ASP A 216 19.54 12.16 9.78
N TYR A 217 19.95 12.21 11.05
CA TYR A 217 19.02 12.11 12.19
C TYR A 217 17.95 13.21 12.17
N THR A 218 18.31 14.44 11.77
CA THR A 218 17.36 15.56 11.74
C THR A 218 16.28 15.33 10.69
N ASN A 219 16.66 14.89 9.48
CA ASN A 219 15.72 14.58 8.42
C ASN A 219 14.83 13.37 8.77
N SER A 220 15.39 12.33 9.42
CA SER A 220 14.59 11.19 9.85
C SER A 220 13.54 11.59 10.89
N GLN A 221 13.91 12.36 11.92
CA GLN A 221 12.97 12.80 12.94
C GLN A 221 11.89 13.74 12.38
N LYS A 222 12.26 14.61 11.44
CA LYS A 222 11.33 15.49 10.76
C LYS A 222 10.31 14.69 9.95
N PHE A 223 10.77 13.73 9.15
CA PHE A 223 9.91 12.86 8.33
C PHE A 223 8.94 12.06 9.20
N LEU A 224 9.44 11.39 10.25
CA LEU A 224 8.63 10.61 11.19
C LEU A 224 7.57 11.43 11.92
N LYS A 225 7.82 12.73 12.13
CA LYS A 225 6.91 13.63 12.85
C LYS A 225 5.87 14.28 11.94
N GLU A 226 6.25 14.59 10.70
CA GLU A 226 5.42 15.43 9.82
C GLU A 226 4.63 14.63 8.77
N VAL A 227 5.04 13.40 8.44
CA VAL A 227 4.27 12.53 7.56
C VAL A 227 3.14 11.88 8.34
N ASP A 228 1.90 12.14 7.91
CA ASP A 228 0.68 11.60 8.52
C ASP A 228 0.25 10.31 7.79
N SER A 229 0.88 9.19 8.15
CA SER A 229 0.56 7.87 7.57
C SER A 229 0.46 6.80 8.66
N SER A 230 -0.26 5.72 8.37
CA SER A 230 -0.44 4.61 9.30
C SER A 230 0.87 3.91 9.67
N SER A 231 1.82 3.91 8.73
CA SER A 231 3.18 3.42 8.94
C SER A 231 4.17 4.43 8.36
N VAL A 232 5.03 4.98 9.21
CA VAL A 232 6.11 5.89 8.81
C VAL A 232 7.43 5.29 9.31
N MET A 233 8.39 5.05 8.42
CA MET A 233 9.64 4.35 8.70
C MET A 233 10.85 5.12 8.17
#